data_ba5d3e68f9ed253c546fc8e0a44444d1
#
_entry.id   ba5d3e68f9ed253c546fc8e0a44444d1
#
_cell.length_a   1.000
_cell.length_b   1.000
_cell.length_c   1.000
_cell.angle_alpha   90.00
_cell.angle_beta   90.00
_cell.angle_gamma   90.00
#
_symmetry.space_group_name_H-M   'P 1'
#
loop_
_entity.id
_entity.type
_entity.pdbx_description
1 polymer ?
#
loop_
_entity_poly.entity_id
_entity_poly.type
_entity_poly.pdbx_seq_one_letter_code
_entity_poly.pdbx_strand_id
1 'polypeptide(L)'
;TWKNVVEGQLSLRDAIRGELSFTSAEGKTYEVTAERTPTIVMRPRGWHLTEDHIRFTDRFGRTMAASGSLVDFGLYFFHNAAELIRNGRGPYFYLAKIESCEEARLWDDVFSFSERALGIDRGTIRATVLIETLPAATWT
;
A
#
# COMPACT_ATOMS: atom_id res chain seq x y z
N THR A 1 -6.69 10.11 -11.39
CA THR A 1 -5.70 10.18 -12.47
C THR A 1 -4.37 9.61 -12.01
N TRP A 2 -3.50 9.21 -12.94
CA TRP A 2 -2.14 8.75 -12.62
C TRP A 2 -1.35 9.76 -11.79
N LYS A 3 -1.45 11.03 -12.14
CA LYS A 3 -0.88 12.12 -11.36
C LYS A 3 -1.25 12.03 -9.87
N ASN A 4 -2.53 11.85 -9.56
CA ASN A 4 -2.99 11.76 -8.17
C ASN A 4 -2.44 10.52 -7.44
N VAL A 5 -2.26 9.41 -8.16
CA VAL A 5 -1.66 8.19 -7.57
C VAL A 5 -0.22 8.46 -7.16
N VAL A 6 0.57 9.06 -8.05
CA VAL A 6 1.98 9.37 -7.77
C VAL A 6 2.12 10.44 -6.69
N GLU A 7 1.41 11.56 -6.82
CA GLU A 7 1.43 12.64 -5.82
C GLU A 7 0.93 12.18 -4.46
N GLY A 8 -0.08 11.31 -4.42
CA GLY A 8 -0.56 10.70 -3.19
C GLY A 8 0.48 9.84 -2.49
N GLN A 9 1.25 9.05 -3.23
CA GLN A 9 2.37 8.26 -2.67
C GLN A 9 3.48 9.15 -2.13
N LEU A 10 3.82 10.23 -2.83
CA LEU A 10 4.82 11.20 -2.37
C LEU A 10 4.36 11.92 -1.10
N SER A 11 3.13 12.43 -1.08
CA SER A 11 2.55 13.10 0.09
C SER A 11 2.48 12.16 1.30
N LEU A 12 2.16 10.88 1.07
CA LEU A 12 2.10 9.89 2.13
C LEU A 12 3.50 9.59 2.71
N ARG A 13 4.52 9.50 1.85
CA ARG A 13 5.91 9.39 2.27
C ARG A 13 6.34 10.58 3.13
N ASP A 14 6.03 11.79 2.68
CA ASP A 14 6.41 13.02 3.38
C ASP A 14 5.66 13.15 4.71
N ALA A 15 4.38 12.72 4.76
CA ALA A 15 3.62 12.66 6.01
C ALA A 15 4.23 11.68 7.03
N ILE A 16 4.65 10.49 6.59
CA ILE A 16 5.29 9.48 7.45
C ILE A 16 6.60 10.00 8.04
N ARG A 17 7.33 10.82 7.28
CA ARG A 17 8.57 11.45 7.71
C ARG A 17 8.39 12.71 8.53
N GLY A 18 7.15 13.22 8.64
CA GLY A 18 6.86 14.49 9.30
C GLY A 18 7.29 15.71 8.50
N GLU A 19 7.42 15.57 7.20
CA GLU A 19 7.86 16.61 6.26
C GLU A 19 6.71 17.26 5.49
N LEU A 20 5.47 16.76 5.67
CA LEU A 20 4.30 17.27 4.96
C LEU A 20 3.79 18.55 5.62
N SER A 21 3.71 19.61 4.83
CA SER A 21 3.09 20.87 5.23
C SER A 21 2.15 21.39 4.16
N PHE A 22 1.13 22.12 4.58
CA PHE A 22 0.18 22.78 3.70
C PHE A 22 -0.16 24.16 4.22
N THR A 23 -0.11 25.16 3.37
CA THR A 23 -0.55 26.52 3.70
C THR A 23 -1.83 26.85 2.92
N SER A 24 -2.89 27.20 3.65
CA SER A 24 -4.17 27.58 3.04
C SER A 24 -4.07 28.96 2.33
N ALA A 25 -5.08 29.27 1.52
CA ALA A 25 -5.16 30.56 0.83
C ALA A 25 -5.25 31.76 1.80
N GLU A 26 -5.74 31.53 3.03
CA GLU A 26 -5.79 32.54 4.10
C GLU A 26 -4.48 32.64 4.90
N GLY A 27 -3.43 31.95 4.47
CA GLY A 27 -2.11 31.99 5.11
C GLY A 27 -1.95 31.13 6.35
N LYS A 28 -2.91 30.24 6.67
CA LYS A 28 -2.79 29.30 7.79
C LYS A 28 -1.99 28.08 7.37
N THR A 29 -0.92 27.78 8.10
CA THR A 29 -0.06 26.63 7.87
C THR A 29 -0.49 25.45 8.74
N TYR A 30 -0.56 24.27 8.13
CA TYR A 30 -0.81 22.98 8.75
C TYR A 30 0.43 22.11 8.53
N GLU A 31 0.93 21.49 9.56
CA GLU A 31 2.11 20.65 9.52
C GLU A 31 1.81 19.28 10.14
N VAL A 32 2.31 18.24 9.50
CA VAL A 32 2.33 16.88 10.05
C VAL A 32 3.68 16.69 10.71
N THR A 33 3.70 16.57 12.03
CA THR A 33 4.93 16.31 12.78
C THR A 33 5.04 14.83 13.11
N ALA A 34 6.25 14.29 13.19
CA ALA A 34 6.50 12.88 13.52
C ALA A 34 5.82 12.45 14.84
N GLU A 35 5.70 13.35 15.82
CA GLU A 35 5.07 13.09 17.11
C GLU A 35 3.53 12.98 17.04
N ARG A 36 2.92 13.68 16.08
CA ARG A 36 1.46 13.78 15.92
C ARG A 36 0.92 13.07 14.68
N THR A 37 1.74 12.26 14.03
CA THR A 37 1.29 11.47 12.87
C THR A 37 0.35 10.35 13.36
N PRO A 38 -0.87 10.26 12.85
CA PRO A 38 -1.77 9.15 13.17
C PRO A 38 -1.22 7.84 12.62
N THR A 39 -1.70 6.72 13.16
CA THR A 39 -1.42 5.41 12.58
C THR A 39 -2.03 5.34 11.19
N ILE A 40 -1.19 5.10 10.18
CA ILE A 40 -1.62 4.97 8.80
C ILE A 40 -1.88 3.51 8.50
N VAL A 41 -3.08 3.21 8.02
CA VAL A 41 -3.45 1.90 7.49
C VAL A 41 -3.69 2.07 5.99
N MET A 42 -2.73 1.62 5.19
CA MET A 42 -2.76 1.82 3.75
C MET A 42 -3.72 0.83 3.09
N ARG A 43 -4.58 1.33 2.20
CA ARG A 43 -5.52 0.52 1.41
C ARG A 43 -5.07 0.49 -0.05
N PRO A 44 -4.43 -0.60 -0.51
CA PRO A 44 -4.15 -0.78 -1.93
C PRO A 44 -5.45 -1.01 -2.71
N ARG A 45 -5.43 -0.73 -3.99
CA ARG A 45 -6.53 -1.08 -4.91
C ARG A 45 -6.81 -2.58 -4.87
N GLY A 46 -8.05 -2.98 -5.16
CA GLY A 46 -8.43 -4.40 -5.26
C GLY A 46 -7.75 -5.11 -6.43
N TRP A 47 -7.65 -6.45 -6.34
CA TRP A 47 -6.99 -7.31 -7.34
C TRP A 47 -7.52 -7.15 -8.78
N HIS A 48 -8.78 -6.76 -8.91
CA HIS A 48 -9.45 -6.58 -10.22
C HIS A 48 -9.02 -5.30 -10.97
N LEU A 49 -8.23 -4.40 -10.35
CA LEU A 49 -7.83 -3.14 -10.95
C LEU A 49 -6.42 -3.21 -11.52
N THR A 50 -6.27 -2.67 -12.73
CA THR A 50 -4.98 -2.53 -13.42
C THR A 50 -4.46 -1.11 -13.37
N GLU A 51 -3.14 -0.96 -13.55
CA GLU A 51 -2.48 0.32 -13.72
C GLU A 51 -1.91 0.41 -15.14
N ASP A 52 -2.70 1.01 -16.04
CA ASP A 52 -2.40 1.03 -17.47
C ASP A 52 -1.22 1.95 -17.84
N HIS A 53 -0.83 2.86 -16.92
CA HIS A 53 0.31 3.75 -17.13
C HIS A 53 1.66 3.04 -16.86
N ILE A 54 1.62 1.88 -16.21
CA ILE A 54 2.80 1.05 -15.97
C ILE A 54 2.64 -0.26 -16.72
N ARG A 55 3.56 -0.55 -17.61
CA ARG A 55 3.60 -1.79 -18.37
C ARG A 55 4.87 -2.56 -18.04
N PHE A 56 4.76 -3.86 -17.92
CA PHE A 56 5.92 -4.74 -17.75
C PHE A 56 5.91 -5.84 -18.81
N THR A 57 7.11 -6.27 -19.13
CA THR A 57 7.30 -7.41 -20.05
C THR A 57 7.79 -8.60 -19.24
N ASP A 58 7.05 -9.70 -19.32
CA ASP A 58 7.41 -10.93 -18.64
C ASP A 58 8.61 -11.64 -19.32
N ARG A 59 9.11 -12.69 -18.67
CA ARG A 59 10.25 -13.50 -19.20
C ARG A 59 9.97 -14.17 -20.55
N PHE A 60 8.73 -14.22 -20.99
CA PHE A 60 8.31 -14.78 -22.27
C PHE A 60 8.08 -13.70 -23.35
N GLY A 61 8.41 -12.45 -23.05
CA GLY A 61 8.24 -11.31 -23.97
C GLY A 61 6.82 -10.76 -24.06
N ARG A 62 5.87 -11.18 -23.20
CA ARG A 62 4.51 -10.66 -23.20
C ARG A 62 4.45 -9.37 -22.37
N THR A 63 3.93 -8.31 -22.99
CA THR A 63 3.78 -7.01 -22.34
C THR A 63 2.34 -6.83 -21.86
N MET A 64 2.17 -6.48 -20.60
CA MET A 64 0.86 -6.27 -19.97
C MET A 64 0.88 -5.07 -19.02
N ALA A 65 -0.30 -4.54 -18.69
CA ALA A 65 -0.46 -3.53 -17.66
C ALA A 65 -0.12 -4.11 -16.27
N ALA A 66 0.40 -3.28 -15.40
CA ALA A 66 0.69 -3.70 -14.03
C ALA A 66 -0.61 -3.88 -13.21
N SER A 67 -0.57 -4.74 -12.19
CA SER A 67 -1.62 -4.80 -11.19
C SER A 67 -1.67 -3.50 -10.38
N GLY A 68 -2.83 -2.86 -10.30
CA GLY A 68 -3.01 -1.67 -9.48
C GLY A 68 -2.73 -1.94 -7.99
N SER A 69 -3.11 -3.12 -7.50
CA SER A 69 -2.83 -3.57 -6.13
C SER A 69 -1.34 -3.60 -5.84
N LEU A 70 -0.56 -4.22 -6.73
CA LEU A 70 0.89 -4.39 -6.55
C LEU A 70 1.64 -3.07 -6.73
N VAL A 71 1.17 -2.17 -7.59
CA VAL A 71 1.74 -0.82 -7.72
C VAL A 71 1.54 -0.03 -6.43
N ASP A 72 0.30 0.00 -5.91
CA ASP A 72 -0.01 0.75 -4.69
C ASP A 72 0.75 0.20 -3.48
N PHE A 73 0.69 -1.11 -3.28
CA PHE A 73 1.37 -1.79 -2.19
C PHE A 73 2.90 -1.64 -2.30
N GLY A 74 3.45 -1.94 -3.47
CA GLY A 74 4.90 -1.97 -3.67
C GLY A 74 5.55 -0.61 -3.47
N LEU A 75 4.96 0.45 -4.03
CA LEU A 75 5.46 1.81 -3.85
C LEU A 75 5.40 2.23 -2.37
N TYR A 76 4.25 2.00 -1.73
CA TYR A 76 4.10 2.34 -0.31
C TYR A 76 5.07 1.57 0.58
N PHE A 77 5.13 0.25 0.43
CA PHE A 77 5.96 -0.60 1.27
C PHE A 77 7.45 -0.32 1.08
N PHE A 78 7.91 -0.27 -0.17
CA PHE A 78 9.31 -0.01 -0.48
C PHE A 78 9.83 1.30 0.10
N HIS A 79 9.05 2.37 -0.02
CA HIS A 79 9.48 3.70 0.42
C HIS A 79 9.30 3.98 1.91
N ASN A 80 8.43 3.24 2.59
CA ASN A 80 8.00 3.62 3.93
C ASN A 80 8.22 2.54 5.00
N ALA A 81 8.42 1.25 4.64
CA ALA A 81 8.47 0.16 5.61
C ALA A 81 9.52 0.38 6.69
N ALA A 82 10.74 0.73 6.31
CA ALA A 82 11.84 0.94 7.25
C ALA A 82 11.53 2.07 8.24
N GLU A 83 10.96 3.18 7.76
CA GLU A 83 10.58 4.32 8.59
C GLU A 83 9.45 3.99 9.55
N LEU A 84 8.41 3.29 9.05
CA LEU A 84 7.27 2.86 9.86
C LEU A 84 7.69 1.89 10.96
N ILE A 85 8.57 0.94 10.66
CA ILE A 85 9.13 -0.01 11.63
C ILE A 85 9.95 0.74 12.70
N ARG A 86 10.85 1.62 12.27
CA ARG A 86 11.67 2.42 13.19
C ARG A 86 10.83 3.23 14.18
N ASN A 87 9.70 3.74 13.72
CA ASN A 87 8.79 4.55 14.52
C ASN A 87 7.72 3.72 15.28
N GLY A 88 7.71 2.40 15.15
CA GLY A 88 6.73 1.50 15.78
C GLY A 88 5.30 1.70 15.27
N ARG A 89 5.13 2.16 14.00
CA ARG A 89 3.83 2.57 13.43
C ARG A 89 3.37 1.76 12.23
N GLY A 90 3.84 0.56 12.06
CA GLY A 90 3.44 -0.32 10.95
C GLY A 90 4.59 -1.10 10.37
N PRO A 91 4.48 -1.58 9.12
CA PRO A 91 3.45 -1.27 8.10
C PRO A 91 2.12 -1.98 8.33
N TYR A 92 1.01 -1.26 8.17
CA TYR A 92 -0.35 -1.76 8.30
C TYR A 92 -1.12 -1.59 7.00
N PHE A 93 -1.89 -2.63 6.64
CA PHE A 93 -2.69 -2.65 5.42
C PHE A 93 -4.16 -2.97 5.69
N TYR A 94 -5.01 -2.47 4.82
CA TYR A 94 -6.43 -2.75 4.79
C TYR A 94 -6.79 -3.34 3.43
N LEU A 95 -7.09 -4.63 3.40
CA LEU A 95 -7.36 -5.38 2.18
C LEU A 95 -8.87 -5.46 1.95
N ALA A 96 -9.30 -4.83 0.87
CA ALA A 96 -10.70 -4.75 0.51
C ALA A 96 -11.02 -5.61 -0.71
N LYS A 97 -12.30 -5.95 -0.87
CA LYS A 97 -12.84 -6.64 -2.05
C LYS A 97 -12.19 -8.01 -2.32
N ILE A 98 -11.80 -8.71 -1.26
CA ILE A 98 -11.35 -10.09 -1.35
C ILE A 98 -12.57 -10.97 -1.66
N GLU A 99 -12.46 -11.86 -2.64
CA GLU A 99 -13.53 -12.73 -3.10
C GLU A 99 -13.24 -14.20 -2.86
N SER A 100 -11.98 -14.58 -2.64
CA SER A 100 -11.59 -15.97 -2.41
C SER A 100 -10.43 -16.13 -1.43
N CYS A 101 -10.28 -17.34 -0.87
CA CYS A 101 -9.15 -17.68 -0.03
C CYS A 101 -7.82 -17.66 -0.81
N GLU A 102 -7.86 -17.92 -2.12
CA GLU A 102 -6.70 -17.82 -3.00
C GLU A 102 -6.21 -16.38 -3.12
N GLU A 103 -7.11 -15.40 -3.20
CA GLU A 103 -6.74 -13.99 -3.20
C GLU A 103 -6.10 -13.56 -1.88
N ALA A 104 -6.62 -14.05 -0.76
CA ALA A 104 -6.02 -13.82 0.55
C ALA A 104 -4.63 -14.46 0.66
N ARG A 105 -4.47 -15.70 0.15
CA ARG A 105 -3.18 -16.40 0.08
C ARG A 105 -2.18 -15.67 -0.80
N LEU A 106 -2.64 -15.14 -1.94
CA LEU A 106 -1.80 -14.33 -2.83
C LEU A 106 -1.25 -13.09 -2.11
N TRP A 107 -2.04 -12.42 -1.28
CA TRP A 107 -1.56 -11.34 -0.44
C TRP A 107 -0.50 -11.82 0.56
N ASP A 108 -0.69 -12.97 1.20
CA ASP A 108 0.30 -13.55 2.13
C ASP A 108 1.63 -13.85 1.42
N ASP A 109 1.58 -14.37 0.19
CA ASP A 109 2.75 -14.60 -0.65
C ASP A 109 3.46 -13.28 -1.01
N VAL A 110 2.70 -12.24 -1.39
CA VAL A 110 3.23 -10.90 -1.67
C VAL A 110 3.92 -10.32 -0.43
N PHE A 111 3.31 -10.42 0.73
CA PHE A 111 3.90 -9.95 1.99
C PHE A 111 5.19 -10.70 2.31
N SER A 112 5.16 -12.03 2.24
CA SER A 112 6.32 -12.89 2.49
C SER A 112 7.49 -12.58 1.56
N PHE A 113 7.19 -12.38 0.27
CA PHE A 113 8.19 -11.99 -0.72
C PHE A 113 8.79 -10.62 -0.41
N SER A 114 7.94 -9.65 -0.09
CA SER A 114 8.36 -8.27 0.10
C SER A 114 9.16 -8.07 1.38
N GLU A 115 8.76 -8.73 2.49
CA GLU A 115 9.52 -8.74 3.74
C GLU A 115 10.93 -9.32 3.51
N ARG A 116 11.00 -10.46 2.84
CA ARG A 116 12.29 -11.10 2.50
C ARG A 116 13.15 -10.22 1.58
N ALA A 117 12.55 -9.59 0.57
CA ALA A 117 13.26 -8.74 -0.37
C ALA A 117 13.90 -7.50 0.28
N LEU A 118 13.28 -6.98 1.34
CA LEU A 118 13.79 -5.85 2.10
C LEU A 118 14.55 -6.24 3.39
N GLY A 119 14.73 -7.54 3.65
CA GLY A 119 15.41 -8.02 4.86
C GLY A 119 14.61 -7.73 6.14
N ILE A 120 13.29 -7.71 6.04
CA ILE A 120 12.35 -7.49 7.15
C ILE A 120 11.85 -8.84 7.65
N ASP A 121 11.71 -8.98 8.97
CA ASP A 121 11.24 -10.21 9.59
C ASP A 121 9.83 -10.58 9.13
N ARG A 122 9.61 -11.88 8.88
CA ARG A 122 8.30 -12.42 8.49
C ARG A 122 7.24 -12.11 9.54
N GLY A 123 6.10 -11.57 9.09
CA GLY A 123 4.97 -11.20 9.95
C GLY A 123 5.06 -9.78 10.52
N THR A 124 6.01 -8.99 10.06
CA THR A 124 6.08 -7.55 10.39
C THR A 124 4.92 -6.80 9.74
N ILE A 125 4.56 -7.14 8.50
CA ILE A 125 3.36 -6.62 7.84
C ILE A 125 2.13 -7.16 8.57
N ARG A 126 1.21 -6.25 8.92
CA ARG A 126 -0.09 -6.60 9.48
C ARG A 126 -1.19 -6.08 8.58
N ALA A 127 -2.19 -6.94 8.35
CA ALA A 127 -3.31 -6.60 7.49
C ALA A 127 -4.65 -6.90 8.16
N THR A 128 -5.60 -6.01 7.92
CA THR A 128 -7.01 -6.23 8.17
C THR A 128 -7.66 -6.61 6.86
N VAL A 129 -8.34 -7.74 6.81
CA VAL A 129 -9.11 -8.19 5.65
C VAL A 129 -10.58 -7.88 5.88
N LEU A 130 -11.21 -7.22 4.91
CA LEU A 130 -12.62 -6.93 4.98
C LEU A 130 -13.44 -8.02 4.26
N ILE A 131 -14.30 -8.70 5.01
CA ILE A 131 -15.28 -9.64 4.47
C ILE A 131 -16.52 -8.84 4.06
N GLU A 132 -16.52 -8.36 2.83
CA GLU A 132 -17.56 -7.46 2.31
C GLU A 132 -18.16 -7.91 0.97
N THR A 133 -17.67 -9.02 0.43
CA THR A 133 -18.19 -9.62 -0.80
C THR A 133 -18.98 -10.87 -0.47
N LEU A 134 -20.01 -11.17 -1.27
CA LEU A 134 -20.82 -12.37 -1.06
C LEU A 134 -19.97 -13.64 -1.20
N PRO A 135 -19.09 -13.79 -2.19
CA PRO A 135 -18.19 -14.96 -2.25
C PRO A 135 -17.35 -15.11 -0.98
N ALA A 136 -16.75 -14.04 -0.49
CA ALA A 136 -15.94 -14.09 0.74
C ALA A 136 -16.73 -14.51 1.98
N ALA A 137 -18.00 -14.11 2.06
CA ALA A 137 -18.88 -14.44 3.19
C ALA A 137 -19.39 -15.91 3.18
N THR A 138 -19.26 -16.59 2.06
CA THR A 138 -19.79 -17.96 1.86
C THR A 138 -18.70 -19.02 1.73
N TRP A 139 -17.45 -18.68 2.02
CA TRP A 139 -16.37 -19.67 2.00
C TRP A 139 -16.62 -20.77 3.03
N THR A 140 -16.72 -21.97 2.54
CA THR A 140 -16.76 -23.22 3.32
C THR A 140 -15.55 -24.08 2.97
#